data_5d7b4f008b514acd93b646653b03d8c6
#
_entry.id   5d7b4f008b514acd93b646653b03d8c6
#
_cell.length_a   1.000
_cell.length_b   1.000
_cell.length_c   1.000
_cell.angle_alpha   90.00
_cell.angle_beta   90.00
_cell.angle_gamma   90.00
#
_symmetry.space_group_name_H-M   'P 1'
#
loop_
_entity.id
_entity.type
_entity.pdbx_description
1 polymer ?
#
loop_
_entity_poly.entity_id
_entity_poly.type
_entity_poly.pdbx_seq_one_letter_code
_entity_poly.pdbx_strand_id
1 'polypeptide(L)'
;MTTAIAFIVGIMLSPRSLTLSGNLVGHLGTGFLGWMLFALFGHFLTVITYRALSVPSPRGRTEVAVLVNAFGKIPALSLTLGSRILFTMTVSVSLLAIAGYVFNEVFVYWFPNLGVSFLLLGCLFLLRCLGTEVARKIQVFFVATTLLGLVVLVLSGIVTGGGRLPESSSNPLPGRELLFAGSASFLLLVGFDLSGFLHHPREKALGPFSPAMVWGLVIVGVVFFCWGWVSMRCVPLDRLSETTVPAMVSARAILGQPGRVVMGIILLAASASSVNGLLIGTSNLVSETAHQDLLPPVFKRSFGQVNLSCVLLVMGVASLLYLGMAGKPVLEVFIRTGLCLWLLYYAALHLAVLLARNGSPGRQSGRPSGMALVVPILGFVIFLMAFFLQVVYVYLI
;
A
#
# COMPACT_ATOMS: atom_id res chain seq x y z
N MET A 1 18.40 -0.51 -6.23
CA MET A 1 17.93 -0.10 -4.90
C MET A 1 16.94 1.07 -4.98
N THR A 2 17.28 2.19 -5.56
CA THR A 2 16.40 3.39 -5.68
C THR A 2 15.04 3.09 -6.30
N THR A 3 15.00 2.33 -7.39
CA THR A 3 13.76 1.96 -8.07
C THR A 3 12.83 1.12 -7.18
N ALA A 4 13.39 0.16 -6.42
CA ALA A 4 12.59 -0.66 -5.51
C ALA A 4 12.01 0.18 -4.36
N ILE A 5 12.78 1.13 -3.81
CA ILE A 5 12.28 2.09 -2.82
C ILE A 5 11.15 2.92 -3.43
N ALA A 6 11.34 3.46 -4.65
CA ALA A 6 10.30 4.24 -5.32
C ALA A 6 9.01 3.44 -5.55
N PHE A 7 9.10 2.14 -5.83
CA PHE A 7 7.92 1.28 -5.93
C PHE A 7 7.18 1.16 -4.60
N ILE A 8 7.89 0.85 -3.52
CA ILE A 8 7.32 0.72 -2.18
C ILE A 8 6.63 2.01 -1.76
N VAL A 9 7.36 3.12 -1.86
CA VAL A 9 6.87 4.45 -1.50
C VAL A 9 5.67 4.83 -2.36
N GLY A 10 5.74 4.59 -3.68
CA GLY A 10 4.67 4.92 -4.62
C GLY A 10 3.37 4.13 -4.37
N ILE A 11 3.43 2.87 -3.96
CA ILE A 11 2.25 2.08 -3.62
C ILE A 11 1.62 2.60 -2.31
N MET A 12 2.44 2.84 -1.29
CA MET A 12 1.96 3.21 0.04
C MET A 12 1.54 4.69 0.16
N LEU A 13 2.23 5.63 -0.51
CA LEU A 13 1.86 7.05 -0.54
C LEU A 13 0.81 7.35 -1.61
N SER A 14 -0.31 6.66 -1.56
CA SER A 14 -1.44 6.90 -2.46
C SER A 14 -2.34 8.04 -1.97
N PRO A 15 -3.15 8.66 -2.83
CA PRO A 15 -4.17 9.62 -2.40
C PRO A 15 -5.12 9.06 -1.33
N ARG A 16 -5.46 7.78 -1.42
CA ARG A 16 -6.29 7.13 -0.40
C ARG A 16 -5.59 7.00 0.93
N SER A 17 -4.31 6.67 0.95
CA SER A 17 -3.52 6.62 2.18
C SER A 17 -3.38 8.02 2.80
N LEU A 18 -3.20 9.06 1.99
CA LEU A 18 -3.18 10.45 2.46
C LEU A 18 -4.53 10.87 3.03
N THR A 19 -5.64 10.46 2.41
CA THR A 19 -7.00 10.71 2.93
C THR A 19 -7.21 9.96 4.24
N LEU A 20 -6.92 8.68 4.28
CA LEU A 20 -7.05 7.86 5.49
C LEU A 20 -6.20 8.42 6.63
N SER A 21 -4.94 8.77 6.37
CA SER A 21 -4.06 9.36 7.41
C SER A 21 -4.62 10.67 7.96
N GLY A 22 -5.18 11.55 7.11
CA GLY A 22 -5.79 12.80 7.53
C GLY A 22 -7.04 12.58 8.39
N ASN A 23 -7.92 11.65 8.01
CA ASN A 23 -9.08 11.27 8.81
C ASN A 23 -8.67 10.66 10.17
N LEU A 24 -7.64 9.78 10.17
CA LEU A 24 -7.11 9.22 11.40
C LEU A 24 -6.51 10.30 12.32
N VAL A 25 -5.83 11.28 11.76
CA VAL A 25 -5.37 12.46 12.51
C VAL A 25 -6.56 13.19 13.14
N GLY A 26 -7.63 13.42 12.37
CA GLY A 26 -8.85 14.06 12.87
C GLY A 26 -9.49 13.29 14.03
N HIS A 27 -9.60 11.99 13.94
CA HIS A 27 -10.21 11.14 14.98
C HIS A 27 -9.30 10.88 16.19
N LEU A 28 -8.01 10.69 15.98
CA LEU A 28 -7.07 10.24 17.02
C LEU A 28 -6.23 11.38 17.61
N GLY A 29 -6.18 12.53 16.94
CA GLY A 29 -5.26 13.62 17.31
C GLY A 29 -3.80 13.12 17.41
N THR A 30 -3.14 13.44 18.51
CA THR A 30 -1.76 12.99 18.77
C THR A 30 -1.62 11.48 18.91
N GLY A 31 -2.70 10.77 19.25
CA GLY A 31 -2.73 9.30 19.31
C GLY A 31 -2.41 8.63 17.96
N PHE A 32 -2.69 9.31 16.84
CA PHE A 32 -2.30 8.84 15.51
C PHE A 32 -0.80 8.53 15.41
N LEU A 33 0.05 9.38 15.99
CA LEU A 33 1.50 9.19 15.93
C LEU A 33 1.94 7.91 16.64
N GLY A 34 1.33 7.61 17.79
CA GLY A 34 1.59 6.36 18.52
C GLY A 34 1.12 5.12 17.73
N TRP A 35 -0.08 5.17 17.16
CA TRP A 35 -0.60 4.10 16.32
C TRP A 35 0.21 3.89 15.05
N MET A 36 0.73 4.96 14.44
CA MET A 36 1.60 4.88 13.27
C MET A 36 2.94 4.19 13.60
N LEU A 37 3.55 4.50 14.75
CA LEU A 37 4.74 3.82 15.23
C LEU A 37 4.48 2.33 15.51
N PHE A 38 3.33 2.01 16.11
CA PHE A 38 2.94 0.62 16.35
C PHE A 38 2.70 -0.16 15.06
N ALA A 39 2.06 0.46 14.07
CA ALA A 39 1.88 -0.13 12.74
C ALA A 39 3.24 -0.35 12.04
N LEU A 40 4.15 0.63 12.09
CA LEU A 40 5.52 0.48 11.58
C LEU A 40 6.25 -0.67 12.24
N PHE A 41 6.17 -0.79 13.55
CA PHE A 41 6.78 -1.90 14.28
C PHE A 41 6.25 -3.25 13.78
N GLY A 42 4.93 -3.43 13.63
CA GLY A 42 4.33 -4.65 13.07
C GLY A 42 4.87 -4.98 11.66
N HIS A 43 4.95 -3.98 10.79
CA HIS A 43 5.47 -4.17 9.43
C HIS A 43 6.98 -4.47 9.41
N PHE A 44 7.77 -3.92 10.34
CA PHE A 44 9.17 -4.31 10.50
C PHE A 44 9.34 -5.77 10.93
N LEU A 45 8.47 -6.30 11.78
CA LEU A 45 8.46 -7.74 12.10
C LEU A 45 8.24 -8.57 10.84
N THR A 46 7.35 -8.12 9.94
CA THR A 46 7.12 -8.78 8.65
C THR A 46 8.36 -8.74 7.77
N VAL A 47 9.07 -7.60 7.69
CA VAL A 47 10.34 -7.49 6.94
C VAL A 47 11.40 -8.47 7.49
N ILE A 48 11.50 -8.60 8.81
CA ILE A 48 12.43 -9.58 9.44
C ILE A 48 12.01 -11.01 9.06
N THR A 49 10.70 -11.29 9.01
CA THR A 49 10.17 -12.59 8.58
C THR A 49 10.50 -12.87 7.10
N TYR A 50 10.36 -11.89 6.21
CA TYR A 50 10.81 -12.00 4.81
C TYR A 50 12.32 -12.28 4.70
N ARG A 51 13.13 -11.63 5.52
CA ARG A 51 14.58 -11.92 5.58
C ARG A 51 14.86 -13.36 5.98
N ALA A 52 14.11 -13.90 6.94
CA ALA A 52 14.26 -15.31 7.35
C ALA A 52 13.85 -16.29 6.24
N LEU A 53 12.94 -15.91 5.34
CA LEU A 53 12.52 -16.71 4.18
C LEU A 53 13.52 -16.67 3.03
N SER A 54 14.36 -15.64 2.96
CA SER A 54 15.32 -15.43 1.86
C SER A 54 16.57 -16.33 1.92
N VAL A 55 16.62 -17.28 2.85
CA VAL A 55 17.71 -18.27 2.91
C VAL A 55 17.66 -19.15 1.65
N PRO A 56 18.77 -19.28 0.91
CA PRO A 56 18.83 -20.06 -0.34
C PRO A 56 18.31 -21.49 -0.13
N SER A 57 17.34 -21.87 -0.96
CA SER A 57 16.84 -23.24 -1.03
C SER A 57 16.93 -23.72 -2.49
N PRO A 58 17.28 -24.99 -2.75
CA PRO A 58 17.41 -25.53 -4.11
C PRO A 58 16.18 -25.39 -4.99
N ARG A 59 15.01 -25.13 -4.40
CA ARG A 59 13.70 -25.00 -5.09
C ARG A 59 13.16 -23.59 -5.18
N GLY A 60 14.01 -22.54 -5.02
CA GLY A 60 13.55 -21.14 -5.09
C GLY A 60 12.35 -20.92 -4.13
N ARG A 61 12.57 -20.65 -2.85
CA ARG A 61 11.47 -20.40 -1.92
C ARG A 61 10.94 -19.00 -2.14
N THR A 62 9.88 -18.87 -2.91
CA THR A 62 9.05 -17.67 -2.87
C THR A 62 8.12 -17.72 -1.67
N GLU A 63 7.60 -16.57 -1.26
CA GLU A 63 6.61 -16.49 -0.19
C GLU A 63 5.39 -17.37 -0.47
N VAL A 64 4.96 -17.45 -1.76
CA VAL A 64 3.83 -18.29 -2.19
C VAL A 64 4.11 -19.77 -1.90
N ALA A 65 5.31 -20.26 -2.25
CA ALA A 65 5.68 -21.64 -2.01
C ALA A 65 5.69 -21.99 -0.51
N VAL A 66 6.09 -21.06 0.35
CA VAL A 66 6.07 -21.25 1.81
C VAL A 66 4.65 -21.38 2.32
N LEU A 67 3.74 -20.52 1.85
CA LEU A 67 2.32 -20.58 2.22
C LEU A 67 1.65 -21.86 1.68
N VAL A 68 1.98 -22.27 0.45
CA VAL A 68 1.46 -23.52 -0.14
C VAL A 68 1.90 -24.74 0.68
N ASN A 69 3.14 -24.75 1.14
CA ASN A 69 3.65 -25.84 1.98
C ASN A 69 3.01 -25.86 3.38
N ALA A 70 2.62 -24.70 3.93
CA ALA A 70 2.02 -24.61 5.25
C ALA A 70 0.51 -24.89 5.25
N PHE A 71 -0.22 -24.38 4.25
CA PHE A 71 -1.70 -24.38 4.25
C PHE A 71 -2.32 -25.13 3.08
N GLY A 72 -1.51 -25.65 2.16
CA GLY A 72 -1.99 -26.24 0.91
C GLY A 72 -2.18 -25.22 -0.21
N LYS A 73 -2.35 -25.73 -1.45
CA LYS A 73 -2.35 -24.90 -2.67
C LYS A 73 -3.51 -23.91 -2.72
N ILE A 74 -4.74 -24.37 -2.47
CA ILE A 74 -5.95 -23.54 -2.66
C ILE A 74 -5.98 -22.37 -1.64
N PRO A 75 -5.89 -22.58 -0.32
CA PRO A 75 -5.93 -21.48 0.64
C PRO A 75 -4.78 -20.47 0.43
N ALA A 76 -3.57 -20.98 0.16
CA ALA A 76 -2.41 -20.12 -0.06
C ALA A 76 -2.58 -19.20 -1.29
N LEU A 77 -3.03 -19.77 -2.42
CA LEU A 77 -3.26 -18.98 -3.65
C LEU A 77 -4.43 -18.01 -3.49
N SER A 78 -5.54 -18.45 -2.90
CA SER A 78 -6.70 -17.58 -2.65
C SER A 78 -6.31 -16.38 -1.79
N LEU A 79 -5.54 -16.59 -0.73
CA LEU A 79 -5.11 -15.51 0.16
C LEU A 79 -4.07 -14.61 -0.52
N THR A 80 -3.07 -15.18 -1.20
CA THR A 80 -1.99 -14.41 -1.81
C THR A 80 -2.44 -13.64 -3.05
N LEU A 81 -3.06 -14.33 -4.00
CA LEU A 81 -3.49 -13.71 -5.25
C LEU A 81 -4.81 -12.96 -5.07
N GLY A 82 -5.75 -13.53 -4.30
CA GLY A 82 -7.07 -12.94 -4.08
C GLY A 82 -6.97 -11.55 -3.45
N SER A 83 -6.18 -11.39 -2.36
CA SER A 83 -5.99 -10.09 -1.73
C SER A 83 -5.40 -9.06 -2.68
N ARG A 84 -4.35 -9.42 -3.43
CA ARG A 84 -3.61 -8.48 -4.30
C ARG A 84 -4.35 -8.14 -5.57
N ILE A 85 -5.00 -9.12 -6.22
CA ILE A 85 -5.80 -8.88 -7.42
C ILE A 85 -7.02 -8.03 -7.07
N LEU A 86 -7.77 -8.41 -6.04
CA LEU A 86 -8.94 -7.65 -5.59
C LEU A 86 -8.56 -6.21 -5.25
N PHE A 87 -7.53 -6.02 -4.42
CA PHE A 87 -7.08 -4.70 -4.03
C PHE A 87 -6.56 -3.89 -5.24
N THR A 88 -5.71 -4.48 -6.09
CA THR A 88 -5.16 -3.79 -7.25
C THR A 88 -6.25 -3.31 -8.20
N MET A 89 -7.24 -4.16 -8.52
CA MET A 89 -8.32 -3.76 -9.41
C MET A 89 -9.18 -2.66 -8.79
N THR A 90 -9.63 -2.85 -7.57
CA THR A 90 -10.60 -1.93 -6.94
C THR A 90 -9.96 -0.61 -6.52
N VAL A 91 -8.76 -0.64 -5.94
CA VAL A 91 -8.07 0.60 -5.55
C VAL A 91 -7.60 1.39 -6.77
N SER A 92 -7.16 0.75 -7.86
CA SER A 92 -6.78 1.46 -9.08
C SER A 92 -7.94 2.25 -9.67
N VAL A 93 -9.16 1.69 -9.67
CA VAL A 93 -10.37 2.43 -10.08
C VAL A 93 -10.56 3.67 -9.22
N SER A 94 -10.47 3.55 -7.91
CA SER A 94 -10.61 4.67 -6.98
C SER A 94 -9.52 5.73 -7.18
N LEU A 95 -8.25 5.32 -7.32
CA LEU A 95 -7.12 6.24 -7.51
C LEU A 95 -7.21 7.00 -8.84
N LEU A 96 -7.62 6.33 -9.91
CA LEU A 96 -7.83 6.96 -11.21
C LEU A 96 -9.02 7.94 -11.18
N ALA A 97 -10.09 7.60 -10.47
CA ALA A 97 -11.22 8.51 -10.28
C ALA A 97 -10.83 9.75 -9.45
N ILE A 98 -10.04 9.58 -8.39
CA ILE A 98 -9.48 10.69 -7.61
C ILE A 98 -8.59 11.57 -8.50
N ALA A 99 -7.73 10.98 -9.33
CA ALA A 99 -6.90 11.72 -10.26
C ALA A 99 -7.76 12.54 -11.25
N GLY A 100 -8.82 11.94 -11.81
CA GLY A 100 -9.75 12.63 -12.70
C GLY A 100 -10.45 13.81 -12.02
N TYR A 101 -10.94 13.58 -10.80
CA TYR A 101 -11.58 14.63 -10.00
C TYR A 101 -10.61 15.78 -9.67
N VAL A 102 -9.40 15.45 -9.19
CA VAL A 102 -8.38 16.44 -8.85
C VAL A 102 -7.94 17.24 -10.07
N PHE A 103 -7.76 16.57 -11.22
CA PHE A 103 -7.38 17.25 -12.46
C PHE A 103 -8.44 18.26 -12.89
N ASN A 104 -9.71 17.85 -12.87
CA ASN A 104 -10.83 18.73 -13.17
C ASN A 104 -10.91 19.90 -12.19
N GLU A 105 -10.94 19.62 -10.91
CA GLU A 105 -11.18 20.61 -9.86
C GLU A 105 -10.04 21.63 -9.71
N VAL A 106 -8.79 21.22 -9.96
CA VAL A 106 -7.62 22.06 -9.70
C VAL A 106 -7.08 22.72 -10.96
N PHE A 107 -7.12 22.03 -12.12
CA PHE A 107 -6.40 22.47 -13.33
C PHE A 107 -7.32 22.80 -14.51
N VAL A 108 -8.28 21.91 -14.84
CA VAL A 108 -9.08 22.03 -16.07
C VAL A 108 -10.54 21.64 -15.83
N TYR A 109 -11.27 22.55 -15.28
CA TYR A 109 -12.63 22.41 -14.77
C TYR A 109 -13.67 21.83 -15.78
N TRP A 110 -13.48 22.00 -17.07
CA TRP A 110 -14.41 21.48 -18.09
C TRP A 110 -14.07 20.09 -18.65
N PHE A 111 -12.93 19.54 -18.31
CA PHE A 111 -12.53 18.23 -18.84
C PHE A 111 -13.20 17.09 -18.05
N PRO A 112 -13.79 16.07 -18.73
CA PRO A 112 -14.50 14.99 -18.04
C PRO A 112 -13.59 14.18 -17.10
N ASN A 113 -13.98 14.02 -15.83
CA ASN A 113 -13.22 13.25 -14.82
C ASN A 113 -12.90 11.83 -15.30
N LEU A 114 -13.90 11.15 -15.88
CA LEU A 114 -13.74 9.80 -16.40
C LEU A 114 -12.78 9.75 -17.59
N GLY A 115 -12.77 10.78 -18.43
CA GLY A 115 -11.81 10.92 -19.55
C GLY A 115 -10.36 10.97 -19.06
N VAL A 116 -10.09 11.75 -18.00
CA VAL A 116 -8.75 11.78 -17.35
C VAL A 116 -8.38 10.41 -16.80
N SER A 117 -9.33 9.71 -16.15
CA SER A 117 -9.09 8.38 -15.59
C SER A 117 -8.67 7.37 -16.65
N PHE A 118 -9.37 7.32 -17.80
CA PHE A 118 -9.02 6.44 -18.91
C PHE A 118 -7.72 6.86 -19.60
N LEU A 119 -7.50 8.17 -19.78
CA LEU A 119 -6.27 8.70 -20.37
C LEU A 119 -5.06 8.32 -19.50
N LEU A 120 -5.15 8.50 -18.19
CA LEU A 120 -4.07 8.13 -17.28
C LEU A 120 -3.82 6.62 -17.29
N LEU A 121 -4.87 5.79 -17.23
CA LEU A 121 -4.74 4.32 -17.33
C LEU A 121 -4.09 3.92 -18.66
N GLY A 122 -4.54 4.49 -19.77
CA GLY A 122 -3.98 4.25 -21.11
C GLY A 122 -2.52 4.65 -21.21
N CYS A 123 -2.16 5.84 -20.69
CA CYS A 123 -0.76 6.28 -20.64
C CYS A 123 0.11 5.33 -19.83
N LEU A 124 -0.32 4.91 -18.63
CA LEU A 124 0.44 3.97 -17.80
C LEU A 124 0.61 2.61 -18.50
N PHE A 125 -0.42 2.12 -19.18
CA PHE A 125 -0.33 0.89 -19.97
C PHE A 125 0.62 1.02 -21.15
N LEU A 126 0.54 2.12 -21.92
CA LEU A 126 1.46 2.40 -23.03
C LEU A 126 2.92 2.50 -22.57
N LEU A 127 3.17 3.19 -21.45
CA LEU A 127 4.50 3.24 -20.84
C LEU A 127 5.03 1.85 -20.49
N ARG A 128 4.15 0.95 -20.07
CA ARG A 128 4.51 -0.45 -19.81
C ARG A 128 4.85 -1.20 -21.10
N CYS A 129 4.13 -0.92 -22.19
CA CYS A 129 4.42 -1.50 -23.53
C CYS A 129 5.78 -1.02 -24.09
N LEU A 130 6.19 0.22 -23.77
CA LEU A 130 7.49 0.77 -24.16
C LEU A 130 8.68 0.12 -23.46
N GLY A 131 8.44 -0.59 -22.35
CA GLY A 131 9.44 -1.38 -21.66
C GLY A 131 9.54 -1.13 -20.15
N THR A 132 10.13 -2.12 -19.48
CA THR A 132 10.26 -2.11 -18.01
C THR A 132 11.11 -0.96 -17.50
N GLU A 133 12.16 -0.58 -18.23
CA GLU A 133 13.07 0.52 -17.84
C GLU A 133 12.37 1.87 -17.90
N VAL A 134 11.54 2.11 -18.92
CA VAL A 134 10.76 3.34 -19.04
C VAL A 134 9.77 3.43 -17.90
N ALA A 135 9.02 2.37 -17.64
CA ALA A 135 8.05 2.30 -16.53
C ALA A 135 8.74 2.51 -15.17
N ARG A 136 9.96 2.00 -14.96
CA ARG A 136 10.75 2.21 -13.74
C ARG A 136 11.19 3.66 -13.56
N LYS A 137 11.72 4.30 -14.61
CA LYS A 137 12.15 5.72 -14.56
C LYS A 137 10.99 6.64 -14.24
N ILE A 138 9.85 6.40 -14.86
CA ILE A 138 8.63 7.19 -14.63
C ILE A 138 8.08 6.96 -13.22
N GLN A 139 8.16 5.75 -12.69
CA GLN A 139 7.83 5.48 -11.28
C GLN A 139 8.67 6.35 -10.34
N VAL A 140 10.00 6.42 -10.56
CA VAL A 140 10.89 7.26 -9.77
C VAL A 140 10.51 8.74 -9.88
N PHE A 141 10.17 9.20 -11.08
CA PHE A 141 9.74 10.59 -11.31
C PHE A 141 8.46 10.92 -10.53
N PHE A 142 7.41 10.09 -10.61
CA PHE A 142 6.17 10.34 -9.89
C PHE A 142 6.36 10.33 -8.38
N VAL A 143 7.15 9.40 -7.86
CA VAL A 143 7.43 9.32 -6.43
C VAL A 143 8.27 10.51 -5.96
N ALA A 144 9.28 10.91 -6.73
CA ALA A 144 10.07 12.10 -6.43
C ALA A 144 9.19 13.36 -6.39
N THR A 145 8.28 13.52 -7.36
CA THR A 145 7.31 14.63 -7.39
C THR A 145 6.43 14.62 -6.14
N THR A 146 5.90 13.44 -5.76
CA THR A 146 5.07 13.28 -4.57
C THR A 146 5.83 13.65 -3.29
N LEU A 147 7.05 13.10 -3.12
CA LEU A 147 7.87 13.36 -1.94
C LEU A 147 8.31 14.81 -1.84
N LEU A 148 8.80 15.39 -2.94
CA LEU A 148 9.22 16.80 -2.96
C LEU A 148 8.05 17.73 -2.62
N GLY A 149 6.88 17.49 -3.22
CA GLY A 149 5.68 18.28 -2.91
C GLY A 149 5.28 18.18 -1.44
N LEU A 150 5.29 16.96 -0.86
CA LEU A 150 4.98 16.75 0.55
C LEU A 150 6.02 17.39 1.47
N VAL A 151 7.31 17.33 1.13
CA VAL A 151 8.38 18.01 1.87
C VAL A 151 8.16 19.52 1.86
N VAL A 152 7.85 20.11 0.71
CA VAL A 152 7.55 21.55 0.61
C VAL A 152 6.36 21.91 1.51
N LEU A 153 5.28 21.16 1.48
CA LEU A 153 4.10 21.42 2.32
C LEU A 153 4.41 21.23 3.81
N VAL A 154 5.16 20.19 4.18
CA VAL A 154 5.56 19.94 5.58
C VAL A 154 6.44 21.08 6.10
N LEU A 155 7.48 21.47 5.36
CA LEU A 155 8.36 22.56 5.77
C LEU A 155 7.61 23.90 5.87
N SER A 156 6.74 24.20 4.89
CA SER A 156 5.89 25.39 4.93
C SER A 156 4.94 25.34 6.13
N GLY A 157 4.33 24.19 6.42
CA GLY A 157 3.42 24.04 7.55
C GLY A 157 4.09 24.13 8.92
N ILE A 158 5.37 23.74 9.03
CA ILE A 158 6.17 23.97 10.25
C ILE A 158 6.36 25.48 10.49
N VAL A 159 6.61 26.24 9.42
CA VAL A 159 6.81 27.70 9.52
C VAL A 159 5.48 28.42 9.78
N THR A 160 4.41 28.08 9.06
CA THR A 160 3.11 28.78 9.16
C THR A 160 2.28 28.34 10.37
N GLY A 161 2.43 27.09 10.82
CA GLY A 161 1.71 26.53 11.97
C GLY A 161 2.13 27.08 13.34
N GLY A 162 2.92 28.15 13.36
CA GLY A 162 3.54 28.89 14.46
C GLY A 162 2.91 28.73 15.84
N GLY A 163 3.43 27.83 16.67
CA GLY A 163 3.18 27.81 18.11
C GLY A 163 1.83 27.25 18.61
N ARG A 164 0.86 27.01 17.74
CA ARG A 164 -0.41 26.35 18.13
C ARG A 164 -0.11 24.90 18.51
N LEU A 165 -0.29 24.59 19.77
CA LEU A 165 -0.40 23.20 20.19
C LEU A 165 -1.67 22.62 19.58
N PRO A 166 -1.68 21.37 19.11
CA PRO A 166 -2.90 20.71 18.68
C PRO A 166 -3.91 20.79 19.82
N GLU A 167 -5.06 21.39 19.58
CA GLU A 167 -6.15 21.29 20.54
C GLU A 167 -6.47 19.79 20.73
N SER A 168 -6.43 19.34 21.98
CA SER A 168 -6.93 18.01 22.31
C SER A 168 -8.39 17.99 21.88
N SER A 169 -8.81 16.94 21.15
CA SER A 169 -10.21 16.78 20.80
C SER A 169 -11.04 16.91 22.07
N SER A 170 -12.00 17.82 22.07
CA SER A 170 -12.90 18.07 23.20
C SER A 170 -13.71 16.83 23.61
N ASN A 171 -13.80 15.83 22.74
CA ASN A 171 -14.40 14.52 22.99
C ASN A 171 -13.42 13.39 22.64
N PRO A 172 -12.70 12.83 23.63
CA PRO A 172 -11.89 11.62 23.38
C PRO A 172 -12.83 10.50 22.92
N LEU A 173 -12.48 9.87 21.78
CA LEU A 173 -13.21 8.68 21.34
C LEU A 173 -13.27 7.64 22.46
N PRO A 174 -14.42 6.95 22.63
CA PRO A 174 -14.51 5.80 23.52
C PRO A 174 -13.38 4.81 23.21
N GLY A 175 -12.82 4.16 24.22
CA GLY A 175 -11.66 3.29 24.06
C GLY A 175 -11.80 2.22 22.95
N ARG A 176 -13.04 1.77 22.70
CA ARG A 176 -13.35 0.85 21.61
C ARG A 176 -13.15 1.50 20.22
N GLU A 177 -13.67 2.69 20.01
CA GLU A 177 -13.53 3.42 18.74
C GLU A 177 -12.08 3.83 18.48
N LEU A 178 -11.34 4.17 19.54
CA LEU A 178 -9.92 4.43 19.51
C LEU A 178 -9.13 3.22 18.97
N LEU A 179 -9.48 2.00 19.39
CA LEU A 179 -8.83 0.78 18.92
C LEU A 179 -9.14 0.51 17.43
N PHE A 180 -10.39 0.71 17.00
CA PHE A 180 -10.78 0.51 15.61
C PHE A 180 -10.10 1.52 14.69
N ALA A 181 -10.20 2.81 15.00
CA ALA A 181 -9.55 3.85 14.23
C ALA A 181 -8.02 3.67 14.23
N GLY A 182 -7.43 3.39 15.39
CA GLY A 182 -5.99 3.16 15.52
C GLY A 182 -5.48 1.99 14.67
N SER A 183 -6.21 0.87 14.66
CA SER A 183 -5.84 -0.30 13.87
C SER A 183 -5.85 -0.03 12.35
N ALA A 184 -6.58 0.97 11.86
CA ALA A 184 -6.55 1.37 10.46
C ALA A 184 -5.19 1.97 10.03
N SER A 185 -4.33 2.38 10.97
CA SER A 185 -2.96 2.79 10.67
C SER A 185 -2.13 1.67 10.01
N PHE A 186 -2.45 0.40 10.28
CA PHE A 186 -1.81 -0.74 9.62
C PHE A 186 -2.08 -0.76 8.11
N LEU A 187 -3.24 -0.28 7.67
CA LEU A 187 -3.62 -0.24 6.26
C LEU A 187 -2.80 0.77 5.45
N LEU A 188 -2.20 1.78 6.11
CA LEU A 188 -1.36 2.79 5.45
C LEU A 188 -0.04 2.21 4.92
N LEU A 189 0.41 1.09 5.49
CA LEU A 189 1.73 0.50 5.20
C LEU A 189 1.63 -0.81 4.41
N VAL A 190 0.44 -1.17 3.92
CA VAL A 190 0.22 -2.35 3.07
C VAL A 190 0.82 -2.14 1.68
N GLY A 191 1.43 -3.19 1.10
CA GLY A 191 1.91 -3.21 -0.28
C GLY A 191 3.43 -3.13 -0.47
N PHE A 192 4.23 -2.97 0.58
CA PHE A 192 5.71 -2.96 0.48
C PHE A 192 6.29 -4.29 -0.02
N ASP A 193 5.61 -5.39 0.22
CA ASP A 193 5.97 -6.75 -0.17
C ASP A 193 5.95 -6.96 -1.69
N LEU A 194 5.12 -6.21 -2.43
CA LEU A 194 5.10 -6.27 -3.90
C LEU A 194 6.45 -5.89 -4.54
N SER A 195 7.34 -5.23 -3.79
CA SER A 195 8.69 -4.94 -4.26
C SER A 195 9.53 -6.19 -4.57
N GLY A 196 9.22 -7.32 -3.96
CA GLY A 196 9.83 -8.61 -4.28
C GLY A 196 9.56 -9.08 -5.72
N PHE A 197 8.51 -8.57 -6.36
CA PHE A 197 8.08 -8.94 -7.71
C PHE A 197 8.38 -7.87 -8.78
N LEU A 198 9.32 -6.97 -8.51
CA LEU A 198 9.69 -5.90 -9.46
C LEU A 198 10.50 -6.41 -10.66
N HIS A 199 11.20 -7.51 -10.51
CA HIS A 199 12.02 -8.09 -11.56
C HIS A 199 11.17 -8.98 -12.45
N HIS A 200 11.49 -8.99 -13.75
CA HIS A 200 10.84 -9.92 -14.66
C HIS A 200 11.21 -11.35 -14.23
N PRO A 201 10.30 -12.35 -14.34
CA PRO A 201 10.59 -13.76 -13.97
C PRO A 201 11.83 -14.38 -14.63
N ARG A 202 12.33 -13.78 -15.73
CA ARG A 202 13.55 -14.18 -16.43
C ARG A 202 14.84 -13.62 -15.81
N GLU A 203 14.76 -12.58 -14.98
CA GLU A 203 15.90 -12.07 -14.22
C GLU A 203 16.05 -12.93 -12.95
N LYS A 204 17.29 -13.20 -12.52
CA LYS A 204 17.55 -14.00 -11.31
C LYS A 204 16.72 -13.45 -10.14
N ALA A 205 15.80 -14.25 -9.65
CA ALA A 205 14.95 -13.90 -8.51
C ALA A 205 15.84 -13.55 -7.31
N LEU A 206 15.90 -12.27 -6.97
CA LEU A 206 16.31 -11.87 -5.64
C LEU A 206 15.26 -12.47 -4.70
N GLY A 207 15.69 -13.12 -3.63
CA GLY A 207 14.75 -13.72 -2.67
C GLY A 207 13.70 -12.69 -2.19
N PRO A 208 12.65 -13.12 -1.48
CA PRO A 208 11.52 -12.29 -1.09
C PRO A 208 11.90 -11.06 -0.25
N PHE A 209 13.12 -11.02 0.29
CA PHE A 209 13.63 -9.88 1.06
C PHE A 209 14.46 -8.94 0.18
N SER A 210 14.14 -7.64 0.27
CA SER A 210 14.96 -6.56 -0.28
C SER A 210 15.27 -5.53 0.81
N PRO A 211 16.50 -5.03 0.94
CA PRO A 211 16.81 -3.88 1.82
C PRO A 211 15.95 -2.65 1.52
N ALA A 212 15.42 -2.56 0.31
CA ALA A 212 14.49 -1.49 -0.08
C ALA A 212 13.19 -1.51 0.75
N MET A 213 12.76 -2.68 1.27
CA MET A 213 11.57 -2.78 2.15
C MET A 213 11.77 -1.98 3.43
N VAL A 214 12.94 -2.07 4.04
CA VAL A 214 13.28 -1.31 5.25
C VAL A 214 13.23 0.19 4.98
N TRP A 215 13.95 0.64 3.95
CA TRP A 215 14.02 2.06 3.61
C TRP A 215 12.68 2.62 3.14
N GLY A 216 11.92 1.85 2.38
CA GLY A 216 10.57 2.23 1.95
C GLY A 216 9.63 2.46 3.13
N LEU A 217 9.60 1.53 4.11
CA LEU A 217 8.82 1.67 5.33
C LEU A 217 9.26 2.89 6.18
N VAL A 218 10.57 3.10 6.32
CA VAL A 218 11.10 4.27 7.06
C VAL A 218 10.65 5.56 6.40
N ILE A 219 10.84 5.69 5.08
CA ILE A 219 10.48 6.92 4.34
C ILE A 219 8.98 7.20 4.48
N VAL A 220 8.14 6.19 4.23
CA VAL A 220 6.68 6.36 4.31
C VAL A 220 6.23 6.67 5.74
N GLY A 221 6.82 5.99 6.73
CA GLY A 221 6.56 6.25 8.14
C GLY A 221 6.89 7.67 8.54
N VAL A 222 8.07 8.17 8.15
CA VAL A 222 8.49 9.55 8.39
C VAL A 222 7.55 10.54 7.69
N VAL A 223 7.16 10.27 6.45
CA VAL A 223 6.23 11.14 5.71
C VAL A 223 4.88 11.23 6.41
N PHE A 224 4.27 10.10 6.77
CA PHE A 224 2.98 10.12 7.48
C PHE A 224 3.08 10.76 8.87
N PHE A 225 4.18 10.51 9.57
CA PHE A 225 4.41 11.14 10.87
C PHE A 225 4.51 12.66 10.75
N CYS A 226 5.37 13.18 9.85
CA CYS A 226 5.54 14.62 9.65
C CYS A 226 4.29 15.27 9.08
N TRP A 227 3.63 14.64 8.10
CA TRP A 227 2.40 15.14 7.50
C TRP A 227 1.26 15.18 8.52
N GLY A 228 1.08 14.10 9.30
CA GLY A 228 0.09 14.07 10.37
C GLY A 228 0.33 15.14 11.42
N TRP A 229 1.58 15.29 11.86
CA TRP A 229 2.00 16.32 12.81
C TRP A 229 1.66 17.74 12.32
N VAL A 230 1.99 18.06 11.08
CA VAL A 230 1.71 19.38 10.50
C VAL A 230 0.23 19.59 10.29
N SER A 231 -0.49 18.59 9.80
CA SER A 231 -1.93 18.68 9.56
C SER A 231 -2.71 19.02 10.82
N MET A 232 -2.41 18.36 11.96
CA MET A 232 -3.10 18.65 13.23
C MET A 232 -2.77 20.02 13.84
N ARG A 233 -1.67 20.66 13.42
CA ARG A 233 -1.32 22.02 13.85
C ARG A 233 -1.96 23.12 13.00
N CYS A 234 -2.23 22.82 11.73
CA CYS A 234 -2.73 23.79 10.77
C CYS A 234 -4.26 23.74 10.60
N VAL A 235 -4.91 22.61 10.96
CA VAL A 235 -6.34 22.40 10.75
C VAL A 235 -6.98 21.84 12.02
N PRO A 236 -8.19 22.32 12.42
CA PRO A 236 -8.96 21.72 13.51
C PRO A 236 -9.24 20.24 13.27
N LEU A 237 -9.19 19.40 14.33
CA LEU A 237 -9.33 17.95 14.22
C LEU A 237 -10.70 17.55 13.68
N ASP A 238 -11.78 18.19 14.13
CA ASP A 238 -13.14 17.92 13.67
C ASP A 238 -13.26 18.10 12.15
N ARG A 239 -12.63 19.16 11.62
CA ARG A 239 -12.61 19.40 10.19
C ARG A 239 -11.83 18.35 9.40
N LEU A 240 -10.76 17.77 10.00
CA LEU A 240 -10.00 16.68 9.36
C LEU A 240 -10.79 15.38 9.35
N SER A 241 -11.55 15.08 10.41
CA SER A 241 -12.34 13.85 10.52
C SER A 241 -13.55 13.83 9.60
N GLU A 242 -14.18 14.97 9.37
CA GLU A 242 -15.45 15.09 8.60
C GLU A 242 -15.24 15.28 7.09
N THR A 243 -14.04 15.69 6.66
CA THR A 243 -13.81 15.98 5.24
C THR A 243 -13.43 14.74 4.44
N THR A 244 -13.90 14.68 3.20
CA THR A 244 -13.56 13.61 2.24
C THR A 244 -12.14 13.74 1.66
N VAL A 245 -11.52 14.94 1.77
CA VAL A 245 -10.19 15.24 1.20
C VAL A 245 -9.30 16.01 2.19
N PRO A 246 -9.00 15.44 3.37
CA PRO A 246 -8.26 16.12 4.45
C PRO A 246 -6.90 16.63 4.01
N ALA A 247 -6.20 15.93 3.13
CA ALA A 247 -4.92 16.37 2.60
C ALA A 247 -5.01 17.69 1.83
N MET A 248 -6.07 17.89 1.04
CA MET A 248 -6.30 19.13 0.31
C MET A 248 -6.64 20.29 1.25
N VAL A 249 -7.45 20.00 2.29
CA VAL A 249 -7.79 20.98 3.33
C VAL A 249 -6.55 21.45 4.08
N SER A 250 -5.69 20.52 4.48
CA SER A 250 -4.41 20.82 5.15
C SER A 250 -3.49 21.65 4.25
N ALA A 251 -3.31 21.27 3.01
CA ALA A 251 -2.45 22.00 2.07
C ALA A 251 -2.95 23.43 1.83
N ARG A 252 -4.28 23.62 1.74
CA ARG A 252 -4.88 24.95 1.60
C ARG A 252 -4.74 25.78 2.87
N ALA A 253 -4.81 25.17 4.04
CA ALA A 253 -4.57 25.88 5.30
C ALA A 253 -3.13 26.33 5.44
N ILE A 254 -2.16 25.58 4.90
CA ILE A 254 -0.72 25.85 4.96
C ILE A 254 -0.31 26.99 4.00
N LEU A 255 -0.67 26.89 2.72
CA LEU A 255 -0.20 27.78 1.66
C LEU A 255 -1.33 28.47 0.87
N GLY A 256 -2.60 28.36 1.28
CA GLY A 256 -3.70 28.92 0.52
C GLY A 256 -3.90 28.27 -0.86
N GLN A 257 -4.18 29.06 -1.89
CA GLN A 257 -4.34 28.55 -3.26
C GLN A 257 -3.10 27.85 -3.86
N PRO A 258 -1.88 28.35 -3.69
CA PRO A 258 -0.67 27.61 -4.07
C PRO A 258 -0.60 26.22 -3.43
N GLY A 259 -0.97 26.08 -2.16
CA GLY A 259 -1.03 24.79 -1.47
C GLY A 259 -2.01 23.82 -2.11
N ARG A 260 -3.19 24.32 -2.57
CA ARG A 260 -4.16 23.52 -3.34
C ARG A 260 -3.56 22.98 -4.64
N VAL A 261 -2.83 23.83 -5.38
CA VAL A 261 -2.19 23.42 -6.65
C VAL A 261 -1.09 22.38 -6.39
N VAL A 262 -0.20 22.63 -5.41
CA VAL A 262 0.86 21.70 -5.05
C VAL A 262 0.27 20.34 -4.62
N MET A 263 -0.77 20.33 -3.79
CA MET A 263 -1.43 19.08 -3.38
C MET A 263 -2.11 18.41 -4.58
N GLY A 264 -2.68 19.16 -5.52
CA GLY A 264 -3.23 18.61 -6.77
C GLY A 264 -2.17 17.85 -7.57
N ILE A 265 -0.97 18.44 -7.74
CA ILE A 265 0.17 17.77 -8.40
C ILE A 265 0.59 16.51 -7.64
N ILE A 266 0.67 16.59 -6.30
CA ILE A 266 1.00 15.45 -5.44
C ILE A 266 0.00 14.31 -5.66
N LEU A 267 -1.30 14.60 -5.61
CA LEU A 267 -2.35 13.57 -5.72
C LEU A 267 -2.37 12.93 -7.12
N LEU A 268 -2.11 13.69 -8.19
CA LEU A 268 -1.98 13.14 -9.54
C LEU A 268 -0.76 12.22 -9.66
N ALA A 269 0.41 12.68 -9.21
CA ALA A 269 1.64 11.89 -9.25
C ALA A 269 1.54 10.64 -8.36
N ALA A 270 0.95 10.76 -7.17
CA ALA A 270 0.71 9.65 -6.26
C ALA A 270 -0.29 8.63 -6.83
N SER A 271 -1.36 9.07 -7.50
CA SER A 271 -2.28 8.16 -8.21
C SER A 271 -1.54 7.38 -9.30
N ALA A 272 -0.80 8.09 -10.15
CA ALA A 272 -0.05 7.46 -11.25
C ALA A 272 0.98 6.45 -10.73
N SER A 273 1.75 6.82 -9.70
CA SER A 273 2.76 5.92 -9.12
C SER A 273 2.15 4.70 -8.45
N SER A 274 1.05 4.88 -7.70
CA SER A 274 0.39 3.76 -7.00
C SER A 274 -0.24 2.78 -7.98
N VAL A 275 -0.98 3.27 -8.99
CA VAL A 275 -1.59 2.41 -10.02
C VAL A 275 -0.52 1.68 -10.81
N ASN A 276 0.54 2.38 -11.25
CA ASN A 276 1.65 1.75 -11.96
C ASN A 276 2.34 0.67 -11.10
N GLY A 277 2.64 0.99 -9.84
CA GLY A 277 3.25 0.05 -8.90
C GLY A 277 2.41 -1.20 -8.66
N LEU A 278 1.11 -1.03 -8.40
CA LEU A 278 0.18 -2.13 -8.16
C LEU A 278 0.02 -3.02 -9.40
N LEU A 279 -0.15 -2.44 -10.58
CA LEU A 279 -0.28 -3.20 -11.84
C LEU A 279 0.98 -4.03 -12.12
N ILE A 280 2.17 -3.44 -11.95
CA ILE A 280 3.44 -4.14 -12.16
C ILE A 280 3.63 -5.23 -11.11
N GLY A 281 3.54 -4.90 -9.83
CA GLY A 281 3.78 -5.84 -8.73
C GLY A 281 2.83 -7.03 -8.79
N THR A 282 1.53 -6.78 -8.93
CA THR A 282 0.51 -7.84 -8.96
C THR A 282 0.60 -8.69 -10.24
N SER A 283 0.83 -8.09 -11.40
CA SER A 283 0.98 -8.86 -12.64
C SER A 283 2.22 -9.76 -12.65
N ASN A 284 3.32 -9.28 -12.09
CA ASN A 284 4.54 -10.06 -11.96
C ASN A 284 4.39 -11.18 -10.92
N LEU A 285 3.69 -10.93 -9.79
CA LEU A 285 3.34 -11.96 -8.81
C LEU A 285 2.55 -13.10 -9.46
N VAL A 286 1.52 -12.79 -10.26
CA VAL A 286 0.71 -13.80 -10.97
C VAL A 286 1.58 -14.59 -11.94
N SER A 287 2.42 -13.91 -12.73
CA SER A 287 3.33 -14.54 -13.69
C SER A 287 4.37 -15.43 -13.00
N GLU A 288 4.99 -14.96 -11.92
CA GLU A 288 5.95 -15.73 -11.11
C GLU A 288 5.32 -16.99 -10.51
N THR A 289 4.11 -16.86 -9.97
CA THR A 289 3.33 -17.98 -9.44
C THR A 289 3.01 -19.02 -10.53
N ALA A 290 2.77 -18.57 -11.77
CA ALA A 290 2.58 -19.46 -12.92
C ALA A 290 3.90 -20.17 -13.32
N HIS A 291 5.04 -19.47 -13.27
CA HIS A 291 6.35 -20.08 -13.55
C HIS A 291 6.73 -21.16 -12.54
N GLN A 292 6.16 -21.12 -11.32
CA GLN A 292 6.30 -22.16 -10.31
C GLN A 292 5.31 -23.32 -10.47
N ASP A 293 4.58 -23.41 -11.59
CA ASP A 293 3.54 -24.42 -11.88
C ASP A 293 2.39 -24.45 -10.88
N LEU A 294 2.19 -23.35 -10.14
CA LEU A 294 1.08 -23.19 -9.21
C LEU A 294 -0.18 -22.66 -9.88
N LEU A 295 -0.06 -22.01 -11.05
CA LEU A 295 -1.16 -21.50 -11.87
C LEU A 295 -1.12 -22.12 -13.29
N PRO A 296 -2.23 -22.05 -14.04
CA PRO A 296 -2.30 -22.51 -15.42
C PRO A 296 -1.20 -21.86 -16.30
N PRO A 297 -0.59 -22.59 -17.25
CA PRO A 297 0.53 -22.13 -18.05
C PRO A 297 0.20 -20.93 -18.94
N VAL A 298 -1.07 -20.62 -19.15
CA VAL A 298 -1.49 -19.43 -19.90
C VAL A 298 -0.96 -18.13 -19.28
N PHE A 299 -0.83 -18.06 -17.95
CA PHE A 299 -0.30 -16.91 -17.23
C PHE A 299 1.24 -16.75 -17.32
N LYS A 300 1.94 -17.73 -17.92
CA LYS A 300 3.37 -17.60 -18.28
C LYS A 300 3.56 -16.75 -19.56
N ARG A 301 2.48 -16.51 -20.32
CA ARG A 301 2.55 -15.81 -21.60
C ARG A 301 2.83 -14.32 -21.37
N SER A 302 3.68 -13.77 -22.24
CA SER A 302 3.97 -12.34 -22.32
C SER A 302 3.86 -11.87 -23.78
N PHE A 303 3.32 -10.68 -23.96
CA PHE A 303 3.26 -9.97 -25.23
C PHE A 303 4.35 -8.89 -25.22
N GLY A 304 5.51 -9.18 -25.80
CA GLY A 304 6.67 -8.29 -25.71
C GLY A 304 7.13 -8.12 -24.24
N GLN A 305 7.03 -6.91 -23.73
CA GLN A 305 7.41 -6.54 -22.36
C GLN A 305 6.26 -6.67 -21.35
N VAL A 306 5.05 -7.01 -21.78
CA VAL A 306 3.85 -7.03 -20.95
C VAL A 306 3.36 -8.44 -20.74
N ASN A 307 3.17 -8.84 -19.48
CA ASN A 307 2.60 -10.13 -19.12
C ASN A 307 1.08 -10.13 -19.41
N LEU A 308 0.52 -11.27 -19.81
CA LEU A 308 -0.92 -11.44 -19.98
C LEU A 308 -1.71 -10.99 -18.73
N SER A 309 -1.18 -11.28 -17.55
CA SER A 309 -1.79 -10.86 -16.27
C SER A 309 -1.94 -9.34 -16.16
N CYS A 310 -0.97 -8.56 -16.68
CA CYS A 310 -1.06 -7.11 -16.69
C CYS A 310 -2.18 -6.62 -17.63
N VAL A 311 -2.30 -7.22 -18.81
CA VAL A 311 -3.38 -6.90 -19.75
C VAL A 311 -4.75 -7.16 -19.11
N LEU A 312 -4.92 -8.32 -18.46
CA LEU A 312 -6.17 -8.68 -17.80
C LEU A 312 -6.51 -7.74 -16.63
N LEU A 313 -5.51 -7.33 -15.84
CA LEU A 313 -5.71 -6.36 -14.75
C LEU A 313 -6.13 -5.00 -15.30
N VAL A 314 -5.46 -4.49 -16.34
CA VAL A 314 -5.80 -3.21 -16.97
C VAL A 314 -7.20 -3.26 -17.58
N MET A 315 -7.55 -4.33 -18.28
CA MET A 315 -8.91 -4.51 -18.80
C MET A 315 -9.95 -4.58 -17.69
N GLY A 316 -9.65 -5.27 -16.59
CA GLY A 316 -10.54 -5.32 -15.42
C GLY A 316 -10.75 -3.93 -14.79
N VAL A 317 -9.69 -3.16 -14.60
CA VAL A 317 -9.77 -1.76 -14.12
C VAL A 317 -10.58 -0.90 -15.09
N ALA A 318 -10.30 -0.99 -16.39
CA ALA A 318 -11.05 -0.24 -17.42
C ALA A 318 -12.54 -0.60 -17.42
N SER A 319 -12.87 -1.90 -17.29
CA SER A 319 -14.25 -2.37 -17.21
C SER A 319 -14.97 -1.84 -15.97
N LEU A 320 -14.33 -1.85 -14.80
CA LEU A 320 -14.91 -1.32 -13.57
C LEU A 320 -15.11 0.21 -13.65
N LEU A 321 -14.18 0.95 -14.28
CA LEU A 321 -14.35 2.38 -14.56
C LEU A 321 -15.54 2.61 -15.50
N TYR A 322 -15.63 1.84 -16.59
CA TYR A 322 -16.70 1.96 -17.58
C TYR A 322 -18.09 1.66 -16.97
N LEU A 323 -18.18 0.68 -16.07
CA LEU A 323 -19.38 0.33 -15.33
C LEU A 323 -19.75 1.39 -14.25
N GLY A 324 -19.00 2.48 -14.14
CA GLY A 324 -19.28 3.55 -13.19
C GLY A 324 -19.15 3.11 -11.74
N MET A 325 -18.24 2.17 -11.44
CA MET A 325 -18.00 1.70 -10.08
C MET A 325 -17.29 2.76 -9.22
N ALA A 326 -16.61 3.72 -9.85
CA ALA A 326 -15.94 4.81 -9.16
C ALA A 326 -16.91 5.61 -8.25
N GLY A 327 -16.56 5.75 -6.97
CA GLY A 327 -17.39 6.43 -5.99
C GLY A 327 -18.61 5.63 -5.48
N LYS A 328 -18.82 4.41 -5.92
CA LYS A 328 -19.89 3.55 -5.39
C LYS A 328 -19.48 2.95 -4.03
N PRO A 329 -20.40 2.86 -3.05
CA PRO A 329 -20.12 2.24 -1.75
C PRO A 329 -19.60 0.80 -1.85
N VAL A 330 -20.10 0.04 -2.82
CA VAL A 330 -19.67 -1.34 -3.09
C VAL A 330 -18.17 -1.42 -3.41
N LEU A 331 -17.63 -0.44 -4.17
CA LEU A 331 -16.18 -0.40 -4.45
C LEU A 331 -15.38 -0.21 -3.16
N GLU A 332 -15.87 0.61 -2.24
CA GLU A 332 -15.23 0.84 -0.95
C GLU A 332 -15.17 -0.45 -0.11
N VAL A 333 -16.26 -1.20 -0.08
CA VAL A 333 -16.30 -2.52 0.59
C VAL A 333 -15.26 -3.46 0.01
N PHE A 334 -15.15 -3.54 -1.31
CA PHE A 334 -14.13 -4.39 -1.95
C PHE A 334 -12.69 -3.95 -1.67
N ILE A 335 -12.43 -2.65 -1.63
CA ILE A 335 -11.09 -2.13 -1.27
C ILE A 335 -10.76 -2.51 0.18
N ARG A 336 -11.67 -2.29 1.11
CA ARG A 336 -11.48 -2.65 2.52
C ARG A 336 -11.32 -4.15 2.71
N THR A 337 -12.13 -4.95 2.01
CA THR A 337 -11.99 -6.41 2.00
C THR A 337 -10.59 -6.83 1.51
N GLY A 338 -10.12 -6.26 0.40
CA GLY A 338 -8.78 -6.53 -0.12
C GLY A 338 -7.68 -6.21 0.88
N LEU A 339 -7.78 -5.07 1.58
CA LEU A 339 -6.85 -4.67 2.63
C LEU A 339 -6.91 -5.61 3.85
N CYS A 340 -8.10 -5.98 4.31
CA CYS A 340 -8.27 -6.94 5.40
C CYS A 340 -7.65 -8.31 5.03
N LEU A 341 -7.90 -8.80 3.82
CA LEU A 341 -7.28 -10.04 3.34
C LEU A 341 -5.74 -9.92 3.27
N TRP A 342 -5.22 -8.73 3.00
CA TRP A 342 -3.77 -8.51 2.99
C TRP A 342 -3.18 -8.52 4.40
N LEU A 343 -3.87 -7.97 5.42
CA LEU A 343 -3.46 -8.13 6.82
C LEU A 343 -3.50 -9.60 7.26
N LEU A 344 -4.54 -10.34 6.86
CA LEU A 344 -4.63 -11.78 7.11
C LEU A 344 -3.49 -12.55 6.43
N TYR A 345 -3.11 -12.14 5.23
CA TYR A 345 -1.94 -12.69 4.53
C TYR A 345 -0.65 -12.48 5.35
N TYR A 346 -0.42 -11.29 5.90
CA TYR A 346 0.76 -11.08 6.77
C TYR A 346 0.72 -11.97 8.01
N ALA A 347 -0.43 -12.11 8.65
CA ALA A 347 -0.59 -13.05 9.77
C ALA A 347 -0.26 -14.50 9.33
N ALA A 348 -0.83 -14.95 8.21
CA ALA A 348 -0.58 -16.28 7.65
C ALA A 348 0.90 -16.50 7.30
N LEU A 349 1.59 -15.47 6.80
CA LEU A 349 3.03 -15.55 6.50
C LEU A 349 3.86 -15.81 7.76
N HIS A 350 3.58 -15.10 8.84
CA HIS A 350 4.22 -15.31 10.14
C HIS A 350 3.95 -16.73 10.67
N LEU A 351 2.70 -17.21 10.59
CA LEU A 351 2.32 -18.55 11.00
C LEU A 351 3.00 -19.63 10.14
N ALA A 352 3.08 -19.44 8.83
CA ALA A 352 3.74 -20.37 7.92
C ALA A 352 5.22 -20.56 8.25
N VAL A 353 5.92 -19.48 8.66
CA VAL A 353 7.31 -19.56 9.12
C VAL A 353 7.45 -20.36 10.41
N LEU A 354 6.52 -20.24 11.35
CA LEU A 354 6.48 -21.04 12.57
C LEU A 354 6.28 -22.53 12.26
N LEU A 355 5.31 -22.85 11.38
CA LEU A 355 5.02 -24.24 10.98
C LEU A 355 6.17 -24.88 10.20
N ALA A 356 6.80 -24.15 9.30
CA ALA A 356 7.92 -24.64 8.50
C ALA A 356 9.17 -25.01 9.34
N ARG A 357 9.33 -24.40 10.51
CA ARG A 357 10.41 -24.70 11.45
C ARG A 357 10.19 -25.99 12.23
N ASN A 358 8.96 -26.30 12.57
CA ASN A 358 8.61 -27.50 13.33
C ASN A 358 8.65 -28.78 12.48
N GLY A 359 8.57 -28.65 11.15
CA GLY A 359 8.48 -29.78 10.22
C GLY A 359 9.80 -30.26 9.58
N SER A 360 10.96 -29.73 9.97
CA SER A 360 12.26 -30.08 9.32
C SER A 360 13.15 -30.88 10.29
N PRO A 361 13.11 -32.23 10.29
CA PRO A 361 13.91 -33.07 11.20
C PRO A 361 15.42 -33.13 10.90
N GLY A 362 15.93 -32.37 9.94
CA GLY A 362 17.34 -32.44 9.49
C GLY A 362 18.15 -31.16 9.60
N ARG A 363 17.62 -30.07 10.15
CA ARG A 363 18.39 -28.83 10.30
C ARG A 363 19.13 -28.83 11.63
N GLN A 364 20.45 -28.98 11.51
CA GLN A 364 21.51 -28.91 12.52
C GLN A 364 21.11 -28.29 13.88
N SER A 365 21.53 -29.01 14.92
CA SER A 365 21.44 -28.86 16.38
C SER A 365 21.89 -27.52 17.01
N GLY A 366 21.58 -26.38 16.39
CA GLY A 366 21.64 -25.09 17.05
C GLY A 366 20.27 -24.74 17.60
N ARG A 367 20.10 -24.66 18.92
CA ARG A 367 18.90 -24.08 19.53
C ARG A 367 18.55 -22.78 18.81
N PRO A 368 17.32 -22.62 18.26
CA PRO A 368 16.93 -21.37 17.65
C PRO A 368 17.14 -20.26 18.69
N SER A 369 17.84 -19.18 18.31
CA SER A 369 17.92 -18.02 19.20
C SER A 369 16.50 -17.61 19.57
N GLY A 370 16.22 -17.30 20.83
CA GLY A 370 14.86 -16.98 21.30
C GLY A 370 14.18 -15.91 20.42
N MET A 371 14.98 -14.97 19.88
CA MET A 371 14.53 -13.92 18.94
C MET A 371 13.92 -14.49 17.66
N ALA A 372 14.40 -15.66 17.19
CA ALA A 372 13.92 -16.30 15.97
C ALA A 372 12.49 -16.84 16.08
N LEU A 373 11.98 -17.08 17.29
CA LEU A 373 10.59 -17.50 17.55
C LEU A 373 9.70 -16.32 17.93
N VAL A 374 10.23 -15.37 18.68
CA VAL A 374 9.47 -14.20 19.17
C VAL A 374 8.92 -13.37 18.02
N VAL A 375 9.74 -13.08 17.00
CA VAL A 375 9.35 -12.23 15.87
C VAL A 375 8.12 -12.77 15.11
N PRO A 376 8.08 -14.04 14.66
CA PRO A 376 6.92 -14.56 13.97
C PRO A 376 5.68 -14.67 14.88
N ILE A 377 5.83 -15.03 16.16
CA ILE A 377 4.70 -15.10 17.09
C ILE A 377 4.09 -13.71 17.29
N LEU A 378 4.92 -12.73 17.58
CA LEU A 378 4.46 -11.36 17.81
C LEU A 378 3.82 -10.77 16.55
N GLY A 379 4.45 -10.97 15.39
CA GLY A 379 3.89 -10.54 14.10
C GLY A 379 2.54 -11.20 13.82
N PHE A 380 2.41 -12.51 14.02
CA PHE A 380 1.14 -13.22 13.87
C PHE A 380 0.03 -12.62 14.74
N VAL A 381 0.29 -12.41 16.03
CA VAL A 381 -0.69 -11.86 16.98
C VAL A 381 -1.10 -10.44 16.58
N ILE A 382 -0.14 -9.58 16.26
CA ILE A 382 -0.41 -8.19 15.90
C ILE A 382 -1.27 -8.11 14.63
N PHE A 383 -0.90 -8.81 13.55
CA PHE A 383 -1.65 -8.75 12.30
C PHE A 383 -3.00 -9.45 12.37
N LEU A 384 -3.11 -10.53 13.13
CA LEU A 384 -4.39 -11.19 13.37
C LEU A 384 -5.33 -10.27 14.14
N MET A 385 -4.83 -9.59 15.17
CA MET A 385 -5.59 -8.59 15.93
C MET A 385 -6.01 -7.42 15.02
N ALA A 386 -5.10 -6.86 14.24
CA ALA A 386 -5.41 -5.78 13.31
C ALA A 386 -6.47 -6.21 12.28
N PHE A 387 -6.38 -7.43 11.75
CA PHE A 387 -7.38 -8.00 10.85
C PHE A 387 -8.76 -8.07 11.51
N PHE A 388 -8.88 -8.67 12.69
CA PHE A 388 -10.18 -8.79 13.38
C PHE A 388 -10.78 -7.43 13.71
N LEU A 389 -9.98 -6.47 14.20
CA LEU A 389 -10.47 -5.12 14.48
C LEU A 389 -11.01 -4.45 13.20
N GLN A 390 -10.32 -4.59 12.07
CA GLN A 390 -10.77 -4.01 10.80
C GLN A 390 -12.01 -4.72 10.25
N VAL A 391 -12.11 -6.04 10.35
CA VAL A 391 -13.32 -6.78 9.94
C VAL A 391 -14.52 -6.37 10.79
N VAL A 392 -14.38 -6.29 12.10
CA VAL A 392 -15.46 -5.81 12.98
C VAL A 392 -15.88 -4.39 12.61
N TYR A 393 -14.93 -3.49 12.38
CA TYR A 393 -15.22 -2.11 11.99
C TYR A 393 -15.93 -2.00 10.64
N VAL A 394 -15.54 -2.80 9.66
CA VAL A 394 -16.08 -2.72 8.29
C VAL A 394 -17.48 -3.34 8.17
N TYR A 395 -17.76 -4.40 8.91
CA TYR A 395 -18.95 -5.23 8.68
C TYR A 395 -19.96 -5.22 9.85
N LEU A 396 -19.61 -4.70 11.03
CA LEU A 396 -20.48 -4.73 12.21
C LEU A 396 -20.76 -3.34 12.79
N ILE A 397 -20.05 -2.32 12.36
CA ILE A 397 -20.28 -0.91 12.71
C ILE A 397 -20.46 -0.10 11.44
#